data_3bb127cb8f36ac6859714f2cf183572a
#
_entry.id   3bb127cb8f36ac6859714f2cf183572a
#
_cell.length_a   1.000
_cell.length_b   1.000
_cell.length_c   1.000
_cell.angle_alpha   90.00
_cell.angle_beta   90.00
_cell.angle_gamma   90.00
#
_symmetry.space_group_name_H-M   'P 1'
#
loop_
_entity.id
_entity.type
_entity.pdbx_description
1 polymer ?
#
loop_
_entity_poly.entity_id
_entity_poly.type
_entity_poly.pdbx_seq_one_letter_code
_entity_poly.pdbx_strand_id
1 'polypeptide(L)'
;MTEEFQKHIFEPFAQEYTGSRTKFAGTGLGMAIARKLVEKMGGTITFESEKGVGTTFVIRVPFKIDPDADKREEQKDVSEKSIKGLHILLAEDNELNMEIAEFMLQNEGADVTKAWNGQEAVELFRKSEPGEFDVILMDIMMPVMNGYEATKIIRSLDREEAKEVPIIAMTANAFTEDRIKAKEAGMDEHVAKPVDMELLIKVIHRLVG
;
A
#
# COMPACT_ATOMS: atom_id res chain seq x y z
N MET A 1 5.19 -11.28 -26.53
CA MET A 1 6.02 -10.24 -27.19
C MET A 1 6.50 -10.74 -28.54
N THR A 2 6.73 -9.83 -29.50
CA THR A 2 7.38 -10.20 -30.77
C THR A 2 8.87 -10.52 -30.56
N GLU A 3 9.45 -11.39 -31.39
CA GLU A 3 10.89 -11.72 -31.29
C GLU A 3 11.80 -10.50 -31.47
N GLU A 4 11.36 -9.53 -32.27
CA GLU A 4 12.09 -8.29 -32.49
C GLU A 4 12.08 -7.42 -31.22
N PHE A 5 10.93 -7.27 -30.54
CA PHE A 5 10.83 -6.49 -29.32
C PHE A 5 11.60 -7.14 -28.16
N GLN A 6 11.67 -8.47 -28.11
CA GLN A 6 12.42 -9.21 -27.09
C GLN A 6 13.91 -8.80 -27.04
N LYS A 7 14.49 -8.41 -28.16
CA LYS A 7 15.92 -7.97 -28.24
C LYS A 7 16.15 -6.64 -27.55
N HIS A 8 15.12 -5.83 -27.40
CA HIS A 8 15.19 -4.44 -26.93
C HIS A 8 14.43 -4.19 -25.64
N ILE A 9 13.78 -5.19 -25.03
CA ILE A 9 12.87 -5.02 -23.88
C ILE A 9 13.51 -4.29 -22.70
N PHE A 10 14.80 -4.38 -22.53
CA PHE A 10 15.55 -3.70 -21.45
C PHE A 10 16.19 -2.38 -21.89
N GLU A 11 15.98 -1.93 -23.11
CA GLU A 11 16.47 -0.64 -23.57
C GLU A 11 15.54 0.48 -23.09
N PRO A 12 16.10 1.64 -22.69
CA PRO A 12 15.27 2.79 -22.34
C PRO A 12 14.34 3.19 -23.50
N PHE A 13 13.10 3.52 -23.16
CA PHE A 13 12.04 3.92 -24.10
C PHE A 13 11.55 2.84 -25.07
N ALA A 14 11.98 1.58 -24.88
CA ALA A 14 11.48 0.47 -25.68
C ALA A 14 9.99 0.23 -25.42
N GLN A 15 9.20 0.18 -26.49
CA GLN A 15 7.76 -0.12 -26.47
C GLN A 15 7.39 -1.02 -27.64
N GLU A 16 6.54 -2.02 -27.38
CA GLU A 16 5.97 -2.84 -28.44
C GLU A 16 4.72 -2.15 -29.01
N TYR A 17 4.81 -1.66 -30.24
CA TYR A 17 3.68 -1.06 -30.92
C TYR A 17 2.72 -2.15 -31.42
N THR A 18 1.68 -2.43 -30.66
CA THR A 18 0.52 -3.17 -31.14
C THR A 18 -0.50 -2.16 -31.65
N GLY A 19 -0.73 -2.08 -32.94
CA GLY A 19 -1.48 -1.07 -33.71
C GLY A 19 -2.88 -0.64 -33.27
N SER A 20 -3.28 -0.85 -32.04
CA SER A 20 -4.46 -0.29 -31.40
C SER A 20 -4.00 0.73 -30.35
N ARG A 21 -4.54 1.96 -30.43
CA ARG A 21 -4.35 3.04 -29.45
C ARG A 21 -4.72 2.53 -28.06
N THR A 22 -3.76 1.97 -27.33
CA THR A 22 -3.93 1.71 -25.91
C THR A 22 -3.88 3.05 -25.19
N LYS A 23 -4.93 3.37 -24.42
CA LYS A 23 -5.08 4.58 -23.60
C LYS A 23 -3.97 4.76 -22.53
N PHE A 24 -3.07 3.80 -22.37
CA PHE A 24 -1.99 3.77 -21.40
C PHE A 24 -0.67 3.43 -22.09
N ALA A 25 -0.11 4.40 -22.80
CA ALA A 25 1.27 4.31 -23.26
C ALA A 25 2.20 4.61 -22.06
N GLY A 26 2.83 3.56 -21.51
CA GLY A 26 3.89 3.72 -20.53
C GLY A 26 5.09 4.45 -21.12
N THR A 27 6.02 4.92 -20.29
CA THR A 27 7.23 5.65 -20.75
C THR A 27 8.27 4.75 -21.41
N GLY A 28 8.14 3.42 -21.34
CA GLY A 28 9.15 2.46 -21.79
C GLY A 28 10.41 2.42 -20.92
N LEU A 29 10.39 3.04 -19.73
CA LEU A 29 11.54 3.08 -18.82
C LEU A 29 11.53 1.97 -17.77
N GLY A 30 10.37 1.38 -17.47
CA GLY A 30 10.19 0.46 -16.34
C GLY A 30 11.14 -0.75 -16.38
N MET A 31 11.24 -1.43 -17.54
CA MET A 31 12.10 -2.61 -17.67
C MET A 31 13.59 -2.28 -17.61
N ALA A 32 13.99 -1.14 -18.17
CA ALA A 32 15.36 -0.66 -18.09
C ALA A 32 15.76 -0.31 -16.64
N ILE A 33 14.85 0.31 -15.88
CA ILE A 33 15.05 0.62 -14.45
C ILE A 33 15.12 -0.67 -13.64
N ALA A 34 14.17 -1.60 -13.84
CA ALA A 34 14.16 -2.89 -13.13
C ALA A 34 15.46 -3.65 -13.33
N ARG A 35 15.95 -3.75 -14.56
CA ARG A 35 17.24 -4.38 -14.86
C ARG A 35 18.40 -3.71 -14.12
N LYS A 36 18.50 -2.38 -14.15
CA LYS A 36 19.55 -1.65 -13.43
C LYS A 36 19.49 -1.85 -11.92
N LEU A 37 18.30 -1.92 -11.34
CA LEU A 37 18.15 -2.18 -9.91
C LEU A 37 18.62 -3.59 -9.55
N VAL A 38 18.20 -4.61 -10.30
CA VAL A 38 18.62 -5.99 -10.10
C VAL A 38 20.14 -6.12 -10.24
N GLU A 39 20.74 -5.51 -11.27
CA GLU A 39 22.20 -5.50 -11.47
C GLU A 39 22.93 -4.79 -10.31
N LYS A 40 22.41 -3.67 -9.79
CA LYS A 40 22.97 -3.00 -8.61
C LYS A 40 22.92 -3.86 -7.35
N MET A 41 21.92 -4.73 -7.23
CA MET A 41 21.82 -5.70 -6.14
C MET A 41 22.70 -6.95 -6.37
N GLY A 42 23.52 -6.98 -7.42
CA GLY A 42 24.36 -8.12 -7.78
C GLY A 42 23.58 -9.29 -8.37
N GLY A 43 22.36 -9.06 -8.80
CA GLY A 43 21.44 -10.07 -9.35
C GLY A 43 21.41 -10.11 -10.87
N THR A 44 20.54 -10.95 -11.40
CA THR A 44 20.27 -11.12 -12.83
C THR A 44 18.76 -11.15 -13.09
N ILE A 45 18.34 -10.60 -14.23
CA ILE A 45 17.00 -10.69 -14.74
C ILE A 45 17.01 -11.32 -16.13
N THR A 46 16.22 -12.36 -16.32
CA THR A 46 16.04 -13.06 -17.60
C THR A 46 14.54 -13.19 -17.89
N PHE A 47 14.20 -13.51 -19.13
CA PHE A 47 12.79 -13.75 -19.48
C PHE A 47 12.69 -14.81 -20.60
N GLU A 48 11.51 -15.41 -20.66
CA GLU A 48 11.05 -16.26 -21.74
C GLU A 48 9.70 -15.72 -22.19
N SER A 49 9.49 -15.59 -23.52
CA SER A 49 8.24 -15.04 -24.06
C SER A 49 7.85 -15.71 -25.37
N GLU A 50 6.58 -16.10 -25.46
CA GLU A 50 5.96 -16.58 -26.68
C GLU A 50 4.75 -15.71 -27.02
N LYS A 51 4.68 -15.23 -28.28
CA LYS A 51 3.59 -14.35 -28.71
C LYS A 51 2.25 -15.10 -28.69
N GLY A 52 1.27 -14.53 -27.97
CA GLY A 52 -0.06 -15.13 -27.79
C GLY A 52 -0.17 -16.12 -26.64
N VAL A 53 0.96 -16.53 -26.03
CA VAL A 53 1.00 -17.45 -24.88
C VAL A 53 1.24 -16.69 -23.58
N GLY A 54 2.33 -15.89 -23.53
CA GLY A 54 2.66 -15.11 -22.33
C GLY A 54 4.14 -14.75 -22.24
N THR A 55 4.51 -14.21 -21.08
CA THR A 55 5.89 -13.84 -20.74
C THR A 55 6.18 -14.21 -19.30
N THR A 56 7.28 -14.89 -19.07
CA THR A 56 7.80 -15.21 -17.74
C THR A 56 9.11 -14.47 -17.51
N PHE A 57 9.19 -13.70 -16.45
CA PHE A 57 10.44 -13.06 -15.99
C PHE A 57 11.00 -13.84 -14.80
N VAL A 58 12.32 -14.06 -14.83
CA VAL A 58 13.06 -14.69 -13.72
C VAL A 58 14.08 -13.70 -13.20
N ILE A 59 13.93 -13.32 -11.93
CA ILE A 59 14.85 -12.43 -11.22
C ILE A 59 15.57 -13.27 -10.17
N ARG A 60 16.92 -13.20 -10.16
CA ARG A 60 17.75 -13.83 -9.14
C ARG A 60 18.61 -12.77 -8.50
N VAL A 61 18.44 -12.59 -7.18
CA VAL A 61 19.21 -11.62 -6.39
C VAL A 61 19.89 -12.37 -5.24
N PRO A 62 21.20 -12.21 -5.05
CA PRO A 62 21.90 -12.79 -3.92
C PRO A 62 21.62 -11.96 -2.66
N PHE A 63 21.21 -12.62 -1.58
CA PHE A 63 21.09 -12.01 -0.26
C PHE A 63 22.07 -12.66 0.70
N LYS A 64 22.65 -11.86 1.60
CA LYS A 64 23.39 -12.43 2.74
C LYS A 64 22.38 -12.98 3.73
N ILE A 65 22.57 -14.23 4.13
CA ILE A 65 21.78 -14.81 5.21
C ILE A 65 22.24 -14.14 6.51
N ASP A 66 21.33 -13.56 7.27
CA ASP A 66 21.59 -13.07 8.62
C ASP A 66 21.53 -14.30 9.56
N PRO A 67 22.68 -14.71 10.16
CA PRO A 67 22.71 -15.87 11.03
C PRO A 67 21.95 -15.67 12.35
N ASP A 68 21.60 -14.43 12.68
CA ASP A 68 20.87 -14.07 13.90
C ASP A 68 19.40 -13.70 13.61
N ALA A 69 18.89 -13.92 12.38
CA ALA A 69 17.51 -13.64 12.02
C ALA A 69 16.52 -14.40 12.92
N ASP A 70 16.72 -15.71 13.08
CA ASP A 70 15.87 -16.56 13.93
C ASP A 70 15.87 -16.11 15.41
N LYS A 71 17.03 -15.62 15.91
CA LYS A 71 17.11 -15.10 17.28
C LYS A 71 16.42 -13.73 17.44
N ARG A 72 16.29 -12.96 16.37
CA ARG A 72 15.53 -11.71 16.40
C ARG A 72 14.03 -11.94 16.38
N GLU A 73 13.57 -13.01 15.72
CA GLU A 73 12.16 -13.42 15.81
C GLU A 73 11.80 -13.94 17.20
N GLU A 74 12.73 -14.67 17.87
CA GLU A 74 12.53 -15.14 19.26
C GLU A 74 12.66 -14.00 20.30
N GLN A 75 13.36 -12.90 19.99
CA GLN A 75 13.53 -11.73 20.85
C GLN A 75 12.58 -10.57 20.49
N LYS A 76 11.66 -10.72 19.55
CA LYS A 76 10.48 -9.87 19.48
C LYS A 76 9.66 -10.16 20.73
N ASP A 77 10.07 -9.43 21.77
CA ASP A 77 9.51 -9.49 23.12
C ASP A 77 7.99 -9.37 23.01
N VAL A 78 7.28 -10.37 23.48
CA VAL A 78 5.82 -10.50 23.50
C VAL A 78 5.15 -9.34 24.27
N SER A 79 5.95 -8.38 24.78
CA SER A 79 5.51 -7.22 25.54
C SER A 79 5.26 -5.96 24.71
N GLU A 80 5.66 -5.89 23.43
CA GLU A 80 5.40 -4.71 22.60
C GLU A 80 4.30 -4.96 21.56
N LYS A 81 3.05 -4.83 22.06
CA LYS A 81 1.95 -4.20 21.34
C LYS A 81 1.64 -4.77 19.95
N SER A 82 1.02 -5.95 19.94
CA SER A 82 0.46 -6.59 18.76
C SER A 82 -0.85 -5.88 18.34
N ILE A 83 -1.07 -5.65 17.06
CA ILE A 83 -2.37 -5.19 16.53
C ILE A 83 -3.37 -6.35 16.40
N LYS A 84 -3.06 -7.48 17.04
CA LYS A 84 -3.88 -8.68 17.00
C LYS A 84 -5.28 -8.43 17.54
N GLY A 85 -6.26 -8.78 16.73
CA GLY A 85 -7.66 -8.63 17.07
C GLY A 85 -8.22 -7.22 16.91
N LEU A 86 -7.42 -6.25 16.41
CA LEU A 86 -7.95 -4.95 16.02
C LEU A 86 -8.71 -5.07 14.69
N HIS A 87 -9.84 -4.40 14.61
CA HIS A 87 -10.62 -4.26 13.39
C HIS A 87 -10.23 -2.97 12.66
N ILE A 88 -9.63 -3.12 11.49
CA ILE A 88 -9.09 -2.03 10.69
C ILE A 88 -9.96 -1.79 9.46
N LEU A 89 -10.46 -0.57 9.28
CA LEU A 89 -11.04 -0.14 8.02
C LEU A 89 -9.93 0.41 7.11
N LEU A 90 -9.63 -0.30 6.03
CA LEU A 90 -8.58 0.04 5.07
C LEU A 90 -9.19 0.61 3.79
N ALA A 91 -8.92 1.87 3.48
CA ALA A 91 -9.35 2.54 2.26
C ALA A 91 -8.16 2.77 1.31
N GLU A 92 -8.19 2.14 0.15
CA GLU A 92 -7.15 2.16 -0.90
C GLU A 92 -7.79 1.84 -2.24
N ASP A 93 -7.49 2.58 -3.30
CA ASP A 93 -8.07 2.38 -4.63
C ASP A 93 -7.27 1.47 -5.55
N ASN A 94 -6.00 1.25 -5.23
CA ASN A 94 -5.12 0.38 -6.00
C ASN A 94 -5.16 -1.05 -5.47
N GLU A 95 -5.60 -1.99 -6.31
CA GLU A 95 -5.79 -3.41 -5.97
C GLU A 95 -4.51 -4.03 -5.38
N LEU A 96 -3.34 -3.78 -5.99
CA LEU A 96 -2.08 -4.33 -5.51
C LEU A 96 -1.68 -3.76 -4.14
N ASN A 97 -1.86 -2.45 -3.93
CA ASN A 97 -1.58 -1.82 -2.63
C ASN A 97 -2.53 -2.35 -1.56
N MET A 98 -3.82 -2.52 -1.90
CA MET A 98 -4.83 -3.08 -1.02
C MET A 98 -4.45 -4.50 -0.58
N GLU A 99 -4.10 -5.38 -1.53
CA GLU A 99 -3.70 -6.76 -1.23
C GLU A 99 -2.45 -6.83 -0.35
N ILE A 100 -1.44 -6.00 -0.65
CA ILE A 100 -0.20 -5.94 0.13
C ILE A 100 -0.50 -5.48 1.56
N ALA A 101 -1.23 -4.38 1.72
CA ALA A 101 -1.55 -3.83 3.04
C ALA A 101 -2.43 -4.79 3.85
N GLU A 102 -3.46 -5.37 3.23
CA GLU A 102 -4.32 -6.39 3.86
C GLU A 102 -3.48 -7.58 4.34
N PHE A 103 -2.66 -8.16 3.47
CA PHE A 103 -1.81 -9.29 3.83
C PHE A 103 -0.89 -8.97 5.01
N MET A 104 -0.25 -7.80 4.99
CA MET A 104 0.68 -7.40 6.05
C MET A 104 -0.05 -7.20 7.38
N LEU A 105 -1.22 -6.55 7.39
CA LEU A 105 -2.03 -6.33 8.59
C LEU A 105 -2.59 -7.64 9.17
N GLN A 106 -3.10 -8.52 8.30
CA GLN A 106 -3.62 -9.84 8.72
C GLN A 106 -2.51 -10.74 9.25
N ASN A 107 -1.29 -10.67 8.72
CA ASN A 107 -0.15 -11.41 9.21
C ASN A 107 0.27 -10.98 10.64
N GLU A 108 -0.02 -9.73 11.02
CA GLU A 108 0.14 -9.21 12.39
C GLU A 108 -1.10 -9.48 13.28
N GLY A 109 -2.10 -10.16 12.72
CA GLY A 109 -3.29 -10.65 13.44
C GLY A 109 -4.46 -9.67 13.52
N ALA A 110 -4.47 -8.62 12.70
CA ALA A 110 -5.62 -7.71 12.60
C ALA A 110 -6.70 -8.26 11.65
N ASP A 111 -7.95 -7.87 11.89
CA ASP A 111 -9.06 -8.07 10.96
C ASP A 111 -9.19 -6.82 10.07
N VAL A 112 -9.33 -7.01 8.75
CA VAL A 112 -9.34 -5.92 7.78
C VAL A 112 -10.65 -5.89 7.00
N THR A 113 -11.33 -4.74 7.04
CA THR A 113 -12.45 -4.42 6.16
C THR A 113 -12.00 -3.47 5.08
N LYS A 114 -12.23 -3.81 3.81
CA LYS A 114 -11.75 -3.06 2.64
C LYS A 114 -12.76 -2.06 2.13
N ALA A 115 -12.28 -0.87 1.76
CA ALA A 115 -13.01 0.16 1.02
C ALA A 115 -12.17 0.61 -0.19
N TRP A 116 -12.76 0.64 -1.38
CA TRP A 116 -12.06 0.94 -2.63
C TRP A 116 -12.03 2.42 -2.99
N ASN A 117 -12.62 3.26 -2.17
CA ASN A 117 -12.63 4.72 -2.27
C ASN A 117 -13.16 5.33 -0.97
N GLY A 118 -13.03 6.66 -0.86
CA GLY A 118 -13.49 7.36 0.33
C GLY A 118 -14.99 7.27 0.58
N GLN A 119 -15.82 7.17 -0.46
CA GLN A 119 -17.27 7.03 -0.30
C GLN A 119 -17.64 5.68 0.33
N GLU A 120 -17.02 4.59 -0.13
CA GLU A 120 -17.22 3.27 0.49
C GLU A 120 -16.76 3.26 1.94
N ALA A 121 -15.62 3.88 2.26
CA ALA A 121 -15.15 4.00 3.64
C ALA A 121 -16.16 4.71 4.54
N VAL A 122 -16.72 5.83 4.07
CA VAL A 122 -17.80 6.56 4.78
C VAL A 122 -19.04 5.69 4.97
N GLU A 123 -19.45 4.96 3.94
CA GLU A 123 -20.66 4.12 4.00
C GLU A 123 -20.47 2.92 4.94
N LEU A 124 -19.31 2.26 4.90
CA LEU A 124 -18.97 1.18 5.81
C LEU A 124 -18.95 1.66 7.25
N PHE A 125 -18.27 2.77 7.52
CA PHE A 125 -18.22 3.34 8.87
C PHE A 125 -19.62 3.80 9.35
N ARG A 126 -20.44 4.36 8.48
CA ARG A 126 -21.82 4.78 8.83
C ARG A 126 -22.72 3.61 9.21
N LYS A 127 -22.52 2.46 8.56
CA LYS A 127 -23.34 1.24 8.78
C LYS A 127 -22.80 0.35 9.89
N SER A 128 -21.58 0.57 10.33
CA SER A 128 -20.93 -0.23 11.37
C SER A 128 -21.64 -0.06 12.74
N GLU A 129 -21.52 -1.07 13.56
CA GLU A 129 -21.88 -0.98 14.96
C GLU A 129 -20.91 -0.06 15.72
N PRO A 130 -21.35 0.59 16.82
CA PRO A 130 -20.45 1.38 17.66
C PRO A 130 -19.24 0.57 18.14
N GLY A 131 -18.03 1.08 17.86
CA GLY A 131 -16.78 0.42 18.24
C GLY A 131 -16.37 -0.76 17.36
N GLU A 132 -17.00 -0.97 16.20
CA GLU A 132 -16.63 -2.04 15.26
C GLU A 132 -15.24 -1.83 14.66
N PHE A 133 -14.85 -0.58 14.42
CA PHE A 133 -13.53 -0.25 13.89
C PHE A 133 -12.67 0.43 14.95
N ASP A 134 -11.50 -0.15 15.22
CA ASP A 134 -10.51 0.40 16.15
C ASP A 134 -9.65 1.49 15.51
N VAL A 135 -9.44 1.43 14.18
CA VAL A 135 -8.65 2.41 13.42
C VAL A 135 -9.05 2.40 11.95
N ILE A 136 -8.92 3.55 11.31
CA ILE A 136 -9.13 3.72 9.86
C ILE A 136 -7.79 4.08 9.22
N LEU A 137 -7.35 3.27 8.24
CA LEU A 137 -6.24 3.57 7.36
C LEU A 137 -6.80 4.14 6.06
N MET A 138 -6.49 5.39 5.77
CA MET A 138 -7.15 6.15 4.70
C MET A 138 -6.12 6.64 3.68
N ASP A 139 -6.15 6.11 2.46
CA ASP A 139 -5.42 6.73 1.36
C ASP A 139 -5.98 8.13 1.09
N ILE A 140 -5.08 9.07 0.85
CA ILE A 140 -5.47 10.44 0.51
C ILE A 140 -5.98 10.54 -0.92
N MET A 141 -5.31 9.89 -1.86
CA MET A 141 -5.52 10.06 -3.30
C MET A 141 -6.35 8.93 -3.89
N MET A 142 -7.67 9.01 -3.73
CA MET A 142 -8.61 8.02 -4.28
C MET A 142 -9.61 8.67 -5.24
N PRO A 143 -10.13 7.92 -6.24
CA PRO A 143 -11.22 8.36 -7.10
C PRO A 143 -12.54 8.45 -6.32
N VAL A 144 -13.55 9.07 -6.93
CA VAL A 144 -14.91 9.25 -6.41
C VAL A 144 -14.94 10.21 -5.21
N MET A 145 -14.23 9.89 -4.14
CA MET A 145 -14.08 10.69 -2.93
C MET A 145 -12.67 10.48 -2.37
N ASN A 146 -11.91 11.54 -2.21
CA ASN A 146 -10.57 11.49 -1.63
C ASN A 146 -10.59 11.31 -0.11
N GLY A 147 -9.45 10.94 0.49
CA GLY A 147 -9.36 10.65 1.92
C GLY A 147 -9.66 11.85 2.82
N TYR A 148 -9.34 13.07 2.39
CA TYR A 148 -9.66 14.28 3.17
C TYR A 148 -11.16 14.53 3.26
N GLU A 149 -11.88 14.38 2.14
CA GLU A 149 -13.33 14.52 2.08
C GLU A 149 -14.01 13.44 2.90
N ALA A 150 -13.58 12.18 2.74
CA ALA A 150 -14.09 11.05 3.51
C ALA A 150 -13.93 11.28 5.02
N THR A 151 -12.75 11.72 5.45
CA THR A 151 -12.45 12.02 6.86
C THR A 151 -13.38 13.10 7.40
N LYS A 152 -13.56 14.23 6.68
CA LYS A 152 -14.47 15.30 7.11
C LYS A 152 -15.89 14.80 7.27
N ILE A 153 -16.38 13.95 6.35
CA ILE A 153 -17.71 13.38 6.44
C ILE A 153 -17.79 12.43 7.64
N ILE A 154 -16.83 11.54 7.84
CA ILE A 154 -16.80 10.64 9.01
C ILE A 154 -16.86 11.46 10.29
N ARG A 155 -15.99 12.47 10.45
CA ARG A 155 -15.94 13.34 11.63
C ARG A 155 -17.23 14.14 11.86
N SER A 156 -18.03 14.37 10.81
CA SER A 156 -19.30 15.10 10.89
C SER A 156 -20.51 14.22 11.23
N LEU A 157 -20.35 12.90 11.27
CA LEU A 157 -21.43 12.00 11.63
C LEU A 157 -21.87 12.23 13.08
N ASP A 158 -23.19 12.13 13.32
CA ASP A 158 -23.79 12.28 14.65
C ASP A 158 -23.62 10.98 15.47
N ARG A 159 -22.37 10.63 15.72
CA ARG A 159 -21.91 9.45 16.46
C ARG A 159 -20.67 9.82 17.28
N GLU A 160 -20.61 9.35 18.51
CA GLU A 160 -19.50 9.67 19.40
C GLU A 160 -18.17 9.11 18.87
N GLU A 161 -18.18 7.86 18.42
CA GLU A 161 -17.03 7.15 17.85
C GLU A 161 -16.47 7.82 16.58
N ALA A 162 -17.31 8.50 15.80
CA ALA A 162 -16.87 9.23 14.61
C ALA A 162 -15.90 10.37 14.95
N LYS A 163 -15.92 10.87 16.17
CA LYS A 163 -14.99 11.90 16.67
C LYS A 163 -13.72 11.31 17.24
N GLU A 164 -13.78 10.06 17.74
CA GLU A 164 -12.74 9.42 18.51
C GLU A 164 -11.94 8.37 17.72
N VAL A 165 -12.56 7.68 16.75
CA VAL A 165 -11.86 6.64 15.96
C VAL A 165 -10.60 7.22 15.34
N PRO A 166 -9.42 6.63 15.57
CA PRO A 166 -8.18 7.08 14.94
C PRO A 166 -8.25 6.94 13.41
N ILE A 167 -7.89 8.01 12.69
CA ILE A 167 -7.78 8.01 11.23
C ILE A 167 -6.34 8.33 10.85
N ILE A 168 -5.67 7.36 10.25
CA ILE A 168 -4.27 7.47 9.81
C ILE A 168 -4.25 7.67 8.31
N ALA A 169 -3.70 8.80 7.85
CA ALA A 169 -3.50 9.07 6.44
C ALA A 169 -2.40 8.18 5.86
N MET A 170 -2.64 7.56 4.72
CA MET A 170 -1.60 6.94 3.89
C MET A 170 -1.31 7.87 2.71
N THR A 171 -0.07 8.33 2.57
CA THR A 171 0.29 9.34 1.57
C THR A 171 1.53 8.96 0.77
N ALA A 172 1.53 9.23 -0.54
CA ALA A 172 2.72 9.11 -1.36
C ALA A 172 3.81 10.15 -1.02
N ASN A 173 3.44 11.22 -0.32
CA ASN A 173 4.30 12.35 -0.01
C ASN A 173 4.22 12.71 1.49
N ALA A 174 5.34 12.62 2.19
CA ALA A 174 5.44 13.02 3.60
C ALA A 174 5.75 14.53 3.78
N PHE A 175 5.47 15.37 2.77
CA PHE A 175 5.77 16.80 2.84
C PHE A 175 4.83 17.53 3.81
N THR A 176 5.33 18.62 4.36
CA THR A 176 4.67 19.43 5.39
C THR A 176 3.27 19.90 5.01
N GLU A 177 3.00 20.15 3.73
CA GLU A 177 1.68 20.60 3.24
C GLU A 177 0.60 19.51 3.36
N ASP A 178 0.92 18.26 3.02
CA ASP A 178 -0.04 17.16 3.11
C ASP A 178 -0.37 16.80 4.57
N ARG A 179 0.61 16.97 5.47
CA ARG A 179 0.40 16.82 6.91
C ARG A 179 -0.58 17.88 7.46
N ILE A 180 -0.44 19.13 7.01
CA ILE A 180 -1.34 20.21 7.45
C ILE A 180 -2.76 19.92 6.98
N LYS A 181 -2.94 19.56 5.70
CA LYS A 181 -4.26 19.23 5.14
C LYS A 181 -4.90 18.01 5.81
N ALA A 182 -4.12 16.98 6.12
CA ALA A 182 -4.60 15.80 6.83
C ALA A 182 -5.13 16.19 8.22
N LYS A 183 -4.38 17.00 8.96
CA LYS A 183 -4.79 17.49 10.26
C LYS A 183 -6.02 18.41 10.20
N GLU A 184 -6.10 19.29 9.20
CA GLU A 184 -7.26 20.16 8.96
C GLU A 184 -8.52 19.35 8.58
N ALA A 185 -8.34 18.19 7.94
CA ALA A 185 -9.42 17.27 7.64
C ALA A 185 -9.90 16.48 8.86
N GLY A 186 -9.14 16.44 9.95
CA GLY A 186 -9.44 15.69 11.17
C GLY A 186 -8.78 14.32 11.24
N MET A 187 -7.71 14.09 10.47
CA MET A 187 -6.87 12.89 10.60
C MET A 187 -5.90 13.06 11.78
N ASP A 188 -5.62 11.96 12.48
CA ASP A 188 -4.82 11.97 13.70
C ASP A 188 -3.33 11.82 13.44
N GLU A 189 -2.98 11.04 12.40
CA GLU A 189 -1.60 10.78 12.05
C GLU A 189 -1.46 10.50 10.53
N HIS A 190 -0.22 10.35 10.07
CA HIS A 190 0.07 10.02 8.67
C HIS A 190 1.25 9.05 8.58
N VAL A 191 1.21 8.17 7.56
CA VAL A 191 2.28 7.23 7.20
C VAL A 191 2.56 7.37 5.69
N ALA A 192 3.84 7.41 5.34
CA ALA A 192 4.25 7.48 3.95
C ALA A 192 4.12 6.12 3.24
N LYS A 193 3.73 6.12 1.98
CA LYS A 193 3.81 4.96 1.09
C LYS A 193 5.22 4.88 0.44
N PRO A 194 5.83 3.71 0.29
CA PRO A 194 5.33 2.39 0.71
C PRO A 194 5.26 2.28 2.23
N VAL A 195 4.21 1.61 2.74
CA VAL A 195 3.94 1.53 4.17
C VAL A 195 5.02 0.71 4.88
N ASP A 196 5.70 1.35 5.83
CA ASP A 196 6.58 0.68 6.78
C ASP A 196 5.71 0.11 7.92
N MET A 197 5.61 -1.23 7.99
CA MET A 197 4.74 -1.89 8.95
C MET A 197 5.17 -1.69 10.40
N GLU A 198 6.47 -1.66 10.70
CA GLU A 198 6.93 -1.41 12.06
C GLU A 198 6.52 0.00 12.53
N LEU A 199 6.64 0.97 11.63
CA LEU A 199 6.20 2.34 11.91
C LEU A 199 4.67 2.40 12.05
N LEU A 200 3.91 1.77 11.16
CA LEU A 200 2.45 1.76 11.20
C LEU A 200 1.93 1.13 12.50
N ILE A 201 2.47 -0.02 12.90
CA ILE A 201 2.10 -0.68 14.16
C ILE A 201 2.37 0.24 15.36
N LYS A 202 3.52 0.90 15.40
CA LYS A 202 3.84 1.88 16.46
C LYS A 202 2.85 3.05 16.50
N VAL A 203 2.43 3.53 15.33
CA VAL A 203 1.45 4.62 15.22
C VAL A 203 0.08 4.15 15.69
N ILE A 204 -0.40 2.99 15.23
CA ILE A 204 -1.68 2.41 15.65
C ILE A 204 -1.71 2.27 17.18
N HIS A 205 -0.67 1.68 17.77
CA HIS A 205 -0.63 1.50 19.23
C HIS A 205 -0.66 2.80 20.02
N ARG A 206 -0.03 3.84 19.50
CA ARG A 206 -0.06 5.14 20.17
C ARG A 206 -1.45 5.77 20.18
N LEU A 207 -2.28 5.42 19.18
CA LEU A 207 -3.59 6.02 19.00
C LEU A 207 -4.72 5.16 19.61
N VAL A 208 -4.57 3.84 19.64
CA VAL A 208 -5.59 2.89 20.13
C VAL A 208 -5.34 2.43 21.57
N GLY A 209 -4.09 2.52 22.06
CA GLY A 209 -3.69 2.13 23.41
C GLY A 209 -3.65 3.29 24.35
#